data_9c194aa5a5172bfbdd66b03d450b38a9
#
_entry.id   9c194aa5a5172bfbdd66b03d450b38a9
#
_cell.length_a   1.000
_cell.length_b   1.000
_cell.length_c   1.000
_cell.angle_alpha   90.00
_cell.angle_beta   90.00
_cell.angle_gamma   90.00
#
_symmetry.space_group_name_H-M   'P 1'
#
loop_
_entity.id
_entity.type
_entity.pdbx_description
1 polymer ?
#
loop_
_entity_poly.entity_id
_entity_poly.type
_entity_poly.pdbx_seq_one_letter_code
_entity_poly.pdbx_strand_id
1 'polypeptide(L)'
;MKTIEVPLHAVAHARAGDKGNRSNISVIPYLPATFEHLVEQVTEERILAVFAHKGATRVKRYVLPKLPAMNFVIDDALEGGVNASLGLDGHGKSLSFLVLGEVTVRVPVECVPAGSPYLEGRGTRARD
;
A
#
# COMPACT_ATOMS: atom_id res chain seq x y z
N MET A 1 11.77 11.86 -18.65
CA MET A 1 10.47 11.56 -18.05
C MET A 1 10.39 12.15 -16.66
N LYS A 2 9.30 12.80 -16.38
CA LYS A 2 9.10 13.38 -15.04
C LYS A 2 8.48 12.37 -14.11
N THR A 3 9.00 12.33 -12.91
CA THR A 3 8.46 11.46 -11.88
C THR A 3 8.04 12.28 -10.68
N ILE A 4 7.22 11.68 -9.85
CA ILE A 4 6.74 12.31 -8.62
C ILE A 4 6.71 11.26 -7.53
N GLU A 5 7.06 11.68 -6.33
CA GLU A 5 6.95 10.80 -5.17
C GLU A 5 5.64 11.07 -4.47
N VAL A 6 4.84 10.03 -4.29
CA VAL A 6 3.51 10.15 -3.69
C VAL A 6 3.29 8.99 -2.74
N PRO A 7 2.38 9.17 -1.78
CA PRO A 7 1.95 8.02 -0.98
C PRO A 7 1.28 7.00 -1.88
N LEU A 8 1.34 5.76 -1.50
CA LEU A 8 0.80 4.69 -2.33
C LEU A 8 -0.67 4.94 -2.69
N HIS A 9 -1.45 5.53 -1.78
CA HIS A 9 -2.87 5.72 -2.04
C HIS A 9 -3.14 6.66 -3.21
N ALA A 10 -2.16 7.43 -3.64
CA ALA A 10 -2.35 8.31 -4.80
C ALA A 10 -2.44 7.52 -6.10
N VAL A 11 -1.88 6.31 -6.14
CA VAL A 11 -1.80 5.52 -7.37
C VAL A 11 -2.41 4.14 -7.25
N ALA A 12 -2.88 3.76 -6.06
CA ALA A 12 -3.42 2.42 -5.85
C ALA A 12 -4.43 2.41 -4.74
N HIS A 13 -5.24 1.38 -4.73
CA HIS A 13 -6.07 1.10 -3.58
C HIS A 13 -5.68 -0.25 -3.00
N ALA A 14 -6.16 -0.54 -1.82
CA ALA A 14 -5.81 -1.76 -1.14
C ALA A 14 -7.01 -2.32 -0.41
N ARG A 15 -7.00 -3.65 -0.27
CA ARG A 15 -8.02 -4.35 0.50
C ARG A 15 -7.32 -5.24 1.49
N ALA A 16 -7.86 -5.34 2.67
CA ALA A 16 -7.26 -6.14 3.72
C ALA A 16 -8.24 -7.18 4.23
N GLY A 17 -7.71 -8.32 4.61
CA GLY A 17 -8.45 -9.36 5.27
C GLY A 17 -7.58 -9.96 6.36
N ASP A 18 -8.19 -10.72 7.25
CA ASP A 18 -7.40 -11.36 8.30
C ASP A 18 -7.95 -12.72 8.61
N LYS A 19 -7.13 -13.52 9.25
CA LYS A 19 -7.50 -14.85 9.66
C LYS A 19 -6.57 -15.25 10.79
N GLY A 20 -7.04 -15.12 12.01
CA GLY A 20 -6.19 -15.37 13.17
C GLY A 20 -5.09 -14.35 13.24
N ASN A 21 -3.87 -14.80 13.30
CA ASN A 21 -2.71 -13.90 13.37
C ASN A 21 -2.15 -13.54 12.01
N ARG A 22 -2.84 -13.93 10.96
CA ARG A 22 -2.36 -13.68 9.62
C ARG A 22 -3.31 -12.72 8.93
N SER A 23 -2.76 -11.70 8.29
CA SER A 23 -3.56 -10.82 7.49
C SER A 23 -3.04 -10.81 6.08
N ASN A 24 -3.86 -10.34 5.16
CA ASN A 24 -3.39 -10.16 3.80
C ASN A 24 -3.87 -8.80 3.31
N ILE A 25 -3.06 -8.21 2.44
CA ILE A 25 -3.37 -6.92 1.86
C ILE A 25 -3.13 -7.03 0.37
N SER A 26 -4.16 -6.73 -0.40
CA SER A 26 -4.04 -6.69 -1.85
C SER A 26 -3.84 -5.24 -2.26
N VAL A 27 -2.85 -4.99 -3.09
CA VAL A 27 -2.55 -3.66 -3.60
C VAL A 27 -2.84 -3.67 -5.09
N ILE A 28 -3.70 -2.78 -5.53
CA ILE A 28 -4.19 -2.77 -6.90
C ILE A 28 -4.02 -1.36 -7.46
N PRO A 29 -3.18 -1.19 -8.50
CA PRO A 29 -3.01 0.15 -9.08
C PRO A 29 -4.27 0.61 -9.77
N TYR A 30 -4.50 1.93 -9.75
CA TYR A 30 -5.63 2.48 -10.49
C TYR A 30 -5.42 2.39 -11.99
N LEU A 31 -4.17 2.50 -12.43
CA LEU A 31 -3.83 2.43 -13.84
C LEU A 31 -2.89 1.25 -14.08
N PRO A 32 -3.18 0.43 -15.09
CA PRO A 32 -2.32 -0.75 -15.32
C PRO A 32 -0.86 -0.40 -15.56
N ALA A 33 -0.58 0.74 -16.15
CA ALA A 33 0.80 1.14 -16.42
C ALA A 33 1.60 1.35 -15.14
N THR A 34 0.93 1.55 -14.02
CA THR A 34 1.61 1.78 -12.75
C THR A 34 2.12 0.48 -12.13
N PHE A 35 1.59 -0.65 -12.57
CA PHE A 35 1.84 -1.93 -11.90
C PHE A 35 3.33 -2.25 -11.79
N GLU A 36 4.08 -2.09 -12.86
CA GLU A 36 5.50 -2.43 -12.83
C GLU A 36 6.26 -1.57 -11.85
N HIS A 37 5.88 -0.31 -11.73
CA HIS A 37 6.53 0.58 -10.77
C HIS A 37 6.27 0.13 -9.35
N LEU A 38 5.06 -0.37 -9.10
CA LEU A 38 4.72 -0.86 -7.75
C LEU A 38 5.44 -2.16 -7.45
N VAL A 39 5.53 -3.05 -8.44
CA VAL A 39 6.26 -4.31 -8.23
C VAL A 39 7.69 -4.03 -7.84
N GLU A 40 8.29 -3.03 -8.45
CA GLU A 40 9.67 -2.70 -8.19
C GLU A 40 9.86 -2.07 -6.81
N GLN A 41 8.91 -1.28 -6.37
CA GLN A 41 9.11 -0.45 -5.18
C GLN A 41 8.39 -0.93 -3.93
N VAL A 42 7.28 -1.62 -4.06
CA VAL A 42 6.53 -2.07 -2.88
C VAL A 42 6.96 -3.49 -2.57
N THR A 43 8.01 -3.59 -1.78
CA THR A 43 8.68 -4.85 -1.52
C THR A 43 8.25 -5.44 -0.19
N GLU A 44 8.58 -6.72 0.01
CA GLU A 44 8.30 -7.37 1.27
C GLU A 44 8.96 -6.63 2.43
N GLU A 45 10.19 -6.19 2.21
CA GLU A 45 10.92 -5.49 3.27
C GLU A 45 10.26 -4.20 3.66
N ARG A 46 9.75 -3.46 2.70
CA ARG A 46 9.09 -2.20 3.00
C ARG A 46 7.78 -2.41 3.74
N ILE A 47 7.03 -3.44 3.35
CA ILE A 47 5.79 -3.75 4.04
C ILE A 47 6.08 -4.24 5.46
N LEU A 48 7.10 -5.08 5.61
CA LEU A 48 7.46 -5.54 6.95
C LEU A 48 7.84 -4.37 7.84
N ALA A 49 8.57 -3.38 7.29
CA ALA A 49 8.97 -2.22 8.08
C ALA A 49 7.75 -1.44 8.57
N VAL A 50 6.72 -1.34 7.75
CA VAL A 50 5.50 -0.63 8.14
C VAL A 50 4.83 -1.32 9.33
N PHE A 51 4.83 -2.64 9.34
CA PHE A 51 4.10 -3.38 10.37
C PHE A 51 4.98 -3.92 11.49
N ALA A 52 6.26 -3.60 11.49
CA ALA A 52 7.15 -4.11 12.52
C ALA A 52 6.67 -3.74 13.92
N HIS A 53 6.17 -2.52 14.07
CA HIS A 53 5.71 -2.04 15.38
C HIS A 53 4.40 -2.72 15.80
N LYS A 54 3.77 -3.43 14.91
CA LYS A 54 2.56 -4.20 15.24
C LYS A 54 2.85 -5.67 15.43
N GLY A 55 4.11 -6.02 15.47
CA GLY A 55 4.51 -7.40 15.77
C GLY A 55 4.71 -8.29 14.57
N ALA A 56 4.59 -7.74 13.36
CA ALA A 56 4.74 -8.57 12.17
C ALA A 56 6.10 -9.26 12.15
N THR A 57 6.07 -10.55 11.85
CA THR A 57 7.29 -11.36 11.84
C THR A 57 7.71 -11.75 10.44
N ARG A 58 6.79 -11.72 9.48
CA ARG A 58 7.10 -12.17 8.14
C ARG A 58 6.10 -11.59 7.15
N VAL A 59 6.59 -11.24 5.96
CA VAL A 59 5.75 -10.78 4.87
C VAL A 59 6.11 -11.58 3.63
N LYS A 60 5.10 -12.11 2.97
CA LYS A 60 5.28 -12.81 1.71
C LYS A 60 4.47 -12.09 0.65
N ARG A 61 5.10 -11.77 -0.46
CA ARG A 61 4.44 -11.06 -1.56
C ARG A 61 4.13 -12.03 -2.69
N TYR A 62 2.92 -11.95 -3.19
CA TYR A 62 2.49 -12.67 -4.38
C TYR A 62 2.14 -11.66 -5.45
N VAL A 63 2.78 -11.77 -6.60
CA VAL A 63 2.54 -10.86 -7.72
C VAL A 63 1.59 -11.55 -8.68
N LEU A 64 0.51 -10.85 -9.05
CA LEU A 64 -0.52 -11.40 -9.92
C LEU A 64 -0.55 -10.60 -11.22
N PRO A 65 0.34 -10.93 -12.18
CA PRO A 65 0.48 -10.05 -13.34
C PRO A 65 -0.77 -9.96 -14.22
N LYS A 66 -1.57 -11.01 -14.25
CA LYS A 66 -2.76 -10.98 -15.09
C LYS A 66 -3.85 -10.10 -14.55
N LEU A 67 -3.85 -9.88 -13.24
CA LEU A 67 -4.83 -9.05 -12.60
C LEU A 67 -4.23 -7.73 -12.15
N PRO A 68 -3.15 -7.28 -12.69
CA PRO A 68 -2.20 -6.29 -12.16
C PRO A 68 -2.43 -5.97 -10.69
N ALA A 69 -2.02 -6.90 -9.84
CA ALA A 69 -2.21 -6.74 -8.41
C ALA A 69 -1.12 -7.49 -7.67
N MET A 70 -0.92 -7.11 -6.41
CA MET A 70 -0.01 -7.82 -5.52
C MET A 70 -0.77 -8.15 -4.25
N ASN A 71 -0.47 -9.31 -3.69
CA ASN A 71 -1.04 -9.68 -2.40
C ASN A 71 0.08 -9.92 -1.42
N PHE A 72 0.00 -9.28 -0.27
CA PHE A 72 0.98 -9.45 0.80
C PHE A 72 0.34 -10.23 1.92
N VAL A 73 0.96 -11.34 2.30
CA VAL A 73 0.53 -12.12 3.44
C VAL A 73 1.47 -11.77 4.59
N ILE A 74 0.90 -11.27 5.68
CA ILE A 74 1.65 -10.72 6.79
C ILE A 74 1.35 -11.56 8.03
N ASP A 75 2.37 -12.16 8.59
CA ASP A 75 2.20 -13.00 9.77
C ASP A 75 2.34 -12.16 11.03
N ASP A 76 1.43 -12.38 11.96
CA ASP A 76 1.45 -11.82 13.30
C ASP A 76 1.18 -10.33 13.39
N ALA A 77 0.84 -9.69 12.26
CA ALA A 77 0.61 -8.25 12.29
C ALA A 77 -0.58 -7.86 13.16
N LEU A 78 -1.52 -8.76 13.30
CA LEU A 78 -2.72 -8.48 14.08
C LEU A 78 -2.65 -9.03 15.49
N GLU A 79 -1.57 -9.68 15.81
CA GLU A 79 -1.47 -10.28 17.13
C GLU A 79 -1.56 -9.20 18.19
N GLY A 80 -2.35 -9.44 19.21
CA GLY A 80 -2.55 -8.47 20.25
C GLY A 80 -3.44 -7.34 19.80
N GLY A 81 -3.19 -6.83 18.63
CA GLY A 81 -3.99 -5.75 18.08
C GLY A 81 -5.42 -6.14 17.83
N VAL A 82 -5.60 -7.30 17.25
CA VAL A 82 -6.95 -7.79 17.00
C VAL A 82 -7.71 -7.97 18.29
N ASN A 83 -7.05 -8.57 19.25
CA ASN A 83 -7.71 -8.80 20.54
C ASN A 83 -8.01 -7.50 21.24
N ALA A 84 -7.08 -6.58 21.17
CA ALA A 84 -7.28 -5.30 21.82
C ALA A 84 -8.38 -4.51 21.15
N SER A 85 -8.52 -4.70 19.87
CA SER A 85 -9.51 -3.94 19.13
C SER A 85 -10.91 -4.45 19.29
N LEU A 86 -11.06 -5.68 19.60
CA LEU A 86 -12.33 -6.31 19.78
C LEU A 86 -13.48 -5.60 19.13
N GLY A 87 -13.99 -6.18 18.14
CA GLY A 87 -15.15 -5.62 17.54
C GLY A 87 -14.92 -4.39 16.70
N LEU A 88 -13.73 -3.93 16.60
CA LEU A 88 -13.45 -2.84 15.69
C LEU A 88 -13.35 -3.42 14.30
N ASP A 89 -14.42 -3.33 13.61
CA ASP A 89 -14.52 -3.94 12.30
C ASP A 89 -13.51 -3.39 11.34
N GLY A 90 -13.13 -2.16 11.56
CA GLY A 90 -12.23 -1.51 10.65
C GLY A 90 -10.80 -1.92 10.83
N HIS A 91 -10.52 -2.84 11.73
CA HIS A 91 -9.13 -3.15 12.03
C HIS A 91 -8.34 -3.57 10.78
N GLY A 92 -8.90 -4.49 9.99
CA GLY A 92 -8.23 -4.88 8.76
C GLY A 92 -8.10 -3.73 7.80
N LYS A 93 -9.09 -2.85 7.75
CA LYS A 93 -9.03 -1.68 6.92
C LYS A 93 -7.94 -0.73 7.40
N SER A 94 -7.74 -0.66 8.70
CA SER A 94 -6.67 0.19 9.22
C SER A 94 -5.32 -0.26 8.73
N LEU A 95 -5.11 -1.55 8.59
CA LEU A 95 -3.84 -2.05 8.06
C LEU A 95 -3.65 -1.63 6.61
N SER A 96 -4.72 -1.69 5.81
CA SER A 96 -4.57 -1.25 4.43
C SER A 96 -4.32 0.25 4.36
N PHE A 97 -4.93 1.03 5.24
CA PHE A 97 -4.67 2.46 5.29
C PHE A 97 -3.23 2.77 5.67
N LEU A 98 -2.66 1.97 6.57
CA LEU A 98 -1.26 2.15 6.93
C LEU A 98 -0.36 1.96 5.69
N VAL A 99 -0.60 0.91 4.95
CA VAL A 99 0.19 0.67 3.75
C VAL A 99 0.01 1.82 2.77
N LEU A 100 -1.23 2.21 2.53
CA LEU A 100 -1.51 3.25 1.56
C LEU A 100 -0.94 4.60 1.96
N GLY A 101 -0.87 4.86 3.26
CA GLY A 101 -0.40 6.16 3.73
C GLY A 101 1.09 6.22 4.01
N GLU A 102 1.68 5.12 4.46
CA GLU A 102 3.08 5.16 4.88
C GLU A 102 4.06 4.71 3.81
N VAL A 103 3.61 3.94 2.84
CA VAL A 103 4.48 3.53 1.75
C VAL A 103 4.42 4.59 0.67
N THR A 104 5.59 5.15 0.32
CA THR A 104 5.65 6.11 -0.77
C THR A 104 6.30 5.44 -1.98
N VAL A 105 5.92 5.91 -3.14
CA VAL A 105 6.46 5.39 -4.39
C VAL A 105 6.79 6.54 -5.32
N ARG A 106 7.75 6.32 -6.19
CA ARG A 106 8.10 7.29 -7.21
C ARG A 106 7.65 6.74 -8.55
N VAL A 107 6.75 7.45 -9.18
CA VAL A 107 6.15 7.00 -10.43
C VAL A 107 6.16 8.12 -11.44
N PRO A 108 6.08 7.79 -12.74
CA PRO A 108 5.88 8.84 -13.73
C PRO A 108 4.62 9.63 -13.42
N VAL A 109 4.67 10.92 -13.69
CA VAL A 109 3.55 11.80 -13.39
C VAL A 109 2.25 11.30 -14.04
N GLU A 110 2.37 10.74 -15.23
CA GLU A 110 1.18 10.27 -15.93
C GLU A 110 0.54 9.04 -15.28
N CYS A 111 1.23 8.40 -14.35
CA CYS A 111 0.65 7.28 -13.60
C CYS A 111 -0.25 7.75 -12.46
N VAL A 112 -0.23 9.03 -12.15
CA VAL A 112 -1.12 9.57 -11.12
C VAL A 112 -2.41 9.98 -11.82
N PRO A 113 -3.56 9.48 -11.35
CA PRO A 113 -4.83 9.76 -12.03
C PRO A 113 -5.09 11.25 -12.15
N ALA A 114 -5.70 11.65 -13.26
CA ALA A 114 -6.07 13.03 -13.49
C ALA A 114 -6.99 13.50 -12.38
N GLY A 115 -6.80 14.74 -11.95
CA GLY A 115 -7.62 15.28 -10.88
C GLY A 115 -7.10 15.00 -9.49
N SER A 116 -6.00 14.25 -9.37
CA SER A 116 -5.44 13.96 -8.08
C SER A 116 -4.93 15.23 -7.41
N PRO A 117 -5.19 15.41 -6.11
CA PRO A 117 -4.63 16.56 -5.40
C PRO A 117 -3.11 16.57 -5.39
N TYR A 118 -2.49 15.40 -5.56
CA TYR A 118 -1.03 15.35 -5.58
C TYR A 118 -0.47 15.99 -6.85
N LEU A 119 -1.20 15.91 -7.94
CA LEU A 119 -0.80 16.60 -9.16
C LEU A 119 -0.92 18.12 -9.00
N GLU A 120 -1.99 18.54 -8.39
CA GLU A 120 -2.21 19.97 -8.16
C GLU A 120 -1.16 20.53 -7.21
N GLY A 121 -0.93 19.82 -6.12
CA GLY A 121 0.06 20.26 -5.16
C GLY A 121 1.44 20.32 -5.77
N ARG A 122 1.75 19.34 -6.60
CA ARG A 122 3.04 19.33 -7.28
C ARG A 122 3.15 20.51 -8.24
N GLY A 123 2.07 20.77 -8.98
CA GLY A 123 2.07 21.89 -9.88
C GLY A 123 2.27 23.21 -9.15
N THR A 124 1.63 23.35 -8.00
CA THR A 124 1.79 24.52 -7.19
C THR A 124 3.24 24.66 -6.73
N ARG A 125 3.80 23.58 -6.26
CA ARG A 125 5.19 23.62 -5.80
C ARG A 125 6.16 23.88 -6.94
N ALA A 126 5.83 23.38 -8.11
CA ALA A 126 6.70 23.58 -9.26
C ALA A 126 6.80 25.04 -9.64
N ARG A 127 5.82 25.81 -9.31
CA ARG A 127 5.83 27.24 -9.61
C ARG A 127 6.65 28.02 -8.60
N ASP A 128 6.90 27.42 -7.49
CA ASP A 128 7.72 28.07 -6.47
C ASP A 128 9.20 28.04 -6.85
#